data_21f4f4e8f9d8337f7768d2a2872c1d34
#
_entry.id   21f4f4e8f9d8337f7768d2a2872c1d34
#
_cell.length_a   1.000
_cell.length_b   1.000
_cell.length_c   1.000
_cell.angle_alpha   90.00
_cell.angle_beta   90.00
_cell.angle_gamma   90.00
#
_symmetry.space_group_name_H-M   'P 1'
#
loop_
_entity.id
_entity.type
_entity.pdbx_description
1 polymer ?
#
loop_
_entity_poly.entity_id
_entity_poly.type
_entity_poly.pdbx_seq_one_letter_code
_entity_poly.pdbx_strand_id
1 'polypeptide(L)'
;MDKFDICIIGAGVVGLAIARQLSATAEFSKLSILLLEQETSFGQHTSSRNSEVIHAGIYYPTGSLKAKLCLRGKQLLYSHCEKFDIPFKRIGKLIVAEETEINQLQALKVKAEENGVLDLQWIDKQRLAVIEPAVKSHTALLSPSTGIIDSHSYMQSLLHQAENSGVQFSPRTKVVSLDPLTQGFVVHAEIDAANNPETYRFECRCLINSAGLYAQSLAAQIGGNTFNSIPELHPCKGDYFSYTGRNPFSHLIYPMQEANAPGLGIHATLDLSAQLRFGPDSSFVNEITYAIDASKAEVFAQEIGKYFPGICRDKLLPAYSGIRPKLTGPDQPAADFSIQDSS
;
A
#
# COMPACT_ATOMS: atom_id res chain seq x y z
N MET A 1 5.07 14.22 -34.11
CA MET A 1 5.29 13.71 -32.75
C MET A 1 4.06 14.10 -31.94
N ASP A 2 3.44 13.14 -31.28
CA ASP A 2 2.24 13.36 -30.48
C ASP A 2 2.54 14.26 -29.30
N LYS A 3 1.52 15.00 -28.83
CA LYS A 3 1.65 15.94 -27.70
C LYS A 3 0.54 15.71 -26.70
N PHE A 4 0.89 15.63 -25.43
CA PHE A 4 -0.01 15.52 -24.31
C PHE A 4 0.18 16.67 -23.33
N ASP A 5 -0.87 17.07 -22.65
CA ASP A 5 -0.73 18.07 -21.58
C ASP A 5 -0.11 17.42 -20.34
N ILE A 6 -0.55 16.21 -19.99
CA ILE A 6 -0.09 15.48 -18.81
C ILE A 6 0.26 14.03 -19.18
N CYS A 7 1.44 13.58 -18.76
CA CYS A 7 1.84 12.17 -18.79
C CYS A 7 2.00 11.67 -17.35
N ILE A 8 1.29 10.60 -17.00
CA ILE A 8 1.39 9.91 -15.71
C ILE A 8 2.10 8.58 -15.96
N ILE A 9 3.19 8.32 -15.24
CA ILE A 9 3.98 7.09 -15.39
C ILE A 9 3.75 6.19 -14.19
N GLY A 10 3.22 4.99 -14.47
CA GLY A 10 2.85 3.97 -13.49
C GLY A 10 1.35 3.95 -13.18
N ALA A 11 0.67 2.88 -13.57
CA ALA A 11 -0.75 2.63 -13.29
C ALA A 11 -0.95 1.77 -12.02
N GLY A 12 -0.16 2.00 -10.98
CA GLY A 12 -0.48 1.59 -9.62
C GLY A 12 -1.62 2.42 -9.04
N VAL A 13 -2.08 2.10 -7.84
CA VAL A 13 -3.21 2.79 -7.19
C VAL A 13 -3.02 4.31 -7.11
N VAL A 14 -1.78 4.79 -6.95
CA VAL A 14 -1.48 6.23 -6.87
C VAL A 14 -1.69 6.90 -8.24
N GLY A 15 -1.07 6.37 -9.30
CA GLY A 15 -1.23 6.93 -10.65
C GLY A 15 -2.67 6.88 -11.15
N LEU A 16 -3.39 5.80 -10.87
CA LEU A 16 -4.81 5.67 -11.19
C LEU A 16 -5.67 6.70 -10.44
N ALA A 17 -5.40 6.92 -9.15
CA ALA A 17 -6.12 7.93 -8.36
C ALA A 17 -5.84 9.35 -8.85
N ILE A 18 -4.61 9.65 -9.25
CA ILE A 18 -4.21 10.93 -9.85
C ILE A 18 -4.92 11.12 -11.20
N ALA A 19 -4.86 10.13 -12.09
CA ALA A 19 -5.50 10.19 -13.40
C ALA A 19 -7.00 10.46 -13.29
N ARG A 20 -7.68 9.69 -12.43
CA ARG A 20 -9.11 9.88 -12.13
C ARG A 20 -9.40 11.25 -11.53
N GLN A 21 -8.59 11.72 -10.58
CA GLN A 21 -8.83 13.01 -9.94
C GLN A 21 -8.65 14.17 -10.89
N LEU A 22 -7.59 14.18 -11.69
CA LEU A 22 -7.33 15.24 -12.67
C LEU A 22 -8.42 15.28 -13.73
N SER A 23 -8.77 14.14 -14.32
CA SER A 23 -9.79 14.09 -15.38
C SER A 23 -11.20 14.46 -14.90
N ALA A 24 -11.51 14.26 -13.62
CA ALA A 24 -12.80 14.65 -13.02
C ALA A 24 -12.84 16.11 -12.53
N THR A 25 -11.71 16.81 -12.48
CA THR A 25 -11.65 18.21 -12.03
C THR A 25 -11.89 19.15 -13.21
N ALA A 26 -12.87 20.02 -13.11
CA ALA A 26 -13.31 20.90 -14.21
C ALA A 26 -12.17 21.72 -14.86
N GLU A 27 -11.21 22.16 -14.06
CA GLU A 27 -10.03 22.91 -14.51
C GLU A 27 -9.14 22.09 -15.46
N PHE A 28 -9.02 20.77 -15.22
CA PHE A 28 -8.14 19.87 -15.98
C PHE A 28 -8.89 18.96 -16.96
N SER A 29 -10.23 19.00 -16.98
CA SER A 29 -11.07 18.06 -17.76
C SER A 29 -10.92 18.18 -19.29
N LYS A 30 -10.30 19.27 -19.77
CA LYS A 30 -10.03 19.48 -21.20
C LYS A 30 -8.61 19.14 -21.60
N LEU A 31 -7.75 18.78 -20.64
CA LEU A 31 -6.36 18.43 -20.90
C LEU A 31 -6.27 16.99 -21.44
N SER A 32 -5.35 16.79 -22.37
CA SER A 32 -4.99 15.47 -22.85
C SER A 32 -4.11 14.77 -21.82
N ILE A 33 -4.60 13.67 -21.24
CA ILE A 33 -3.90 12.92 -20.19
C ILE A 33 -3.57 11.52 -20.70
N LEU A 34 -2.28 11.18 -20.65
CA LEU A 34 -1.77 9.84 -20.99
C LEU A 34 -1.30 9.16 -19.70
N LEU A 35 -1.79 7.94 -19.44
CA LEU A 35 -1.36 7.08 -18.35
C LEU A 35 -0.61 5.88 -18.90
N LEU A 36 0.67 5.74 -18.54
CA LEU A 36 1.55 4.67 -19.01
C LEU A 36 1.77 3.61 -17.92
N GLU A 37 1.83 2.35 -18.35
CA GLU A 37 2.18 1.21 -17.49
C GLU A 37 3.09 0.25 -18.26
N GLN A 38 4.20 -0.14 -17.64
CA GLN A 38 5.15 -1.07 -18.25
C GLN A 38 4.65 -2.51 -18.29
N GLU A 39 3.81 -2.88 -17.34
CA GLU A 39 3.25 -4.23 -17.24
C GLU A 39 2.05 -4.42 -18.16
N THR A 40 1.59 -5.66 -18.29
CA THR A 40 0.44 -6.01 -19.17
C THR A 40 -0.89 -5.42 -18.71
N SER A 41 -0.98 -5.00 -17.44
CA SER A 41 -2.18 -4.43 -16.83
C SER A 41 -1.80 -3.54 -15.67
N PHE A 42 -2.75 -2.78 -15.13
CA PHE A 42 -2.56 -1.95 -13.95
C PHE A 42 -2.27 -2.77 -12.68
N GLY A 43 -1.63 -2.14 -11.71
CA GLY A 43 -1.56 -2.61 -10.32
C GLY A 43 -0.70 -3.85 -10.07
N GLN A 44 0.21 -4.23 -10.95
CA GLN A 44 0.92 -5.53 -10.90
C GLN A 44 1.93 -5.71 -9.76
N HIS A 45 2.40 -4.62 -9.14
CA HIS A 45 3.41 -4.64 -8.08
C HIS A 45 2.80 -4.37 -6.70
N THR A 46 3.32 -3.39 -5.97
CA THR A 46 2.93 -3.05 -4.59
C THR A 46 1.41 -2.87 -4.41
N SER A 47 0.72 -2.35 -5.43
CA SER A 47 -0.72 -2.06 -5.37
C SER A 47 -1.62 -3.30 -5.32
N SER A 48 -1.18 -4.46 -5.82
CA SER A 48 -1.89 -5.75 -5.73
C SER A 48 -1.27 -6.72 -4.73
N ARG A 49 -0.12 -6.35 -4.12
CA ARG A 49 0.64 -7.23 -3.23
C ARG A 49 0.71 -6.63 -1.84
N ASN A 50 -0.46 -6.53 -1.20
CA ASN A 50 -0.64 -5.90 0.12
C ASN A 50 -1.72 -6.66 0.91
N SER A 51 -2.02 -6.20 2.12
CA SER A 51 -2.99 -6.85 3.02
C SER A 51 -4.44 -6.45 2.75
N GLU A 52 -4.71 -5.58 1.77
CA GLU A 52 -6.04 -5.04 1.43
C GLU A 52 -6.79 -4.38 2.61
N VAL A 53 -6.03 -3.85 3.56
CA VAL A 53 -6.57 -3.23 4.77
C VAL A 53 -6.81 -1.74 4.56
N ILE A 54 -8.03 -1.30 4.84
CA ILE A 54 -8.37 0.12 4.96
C ILE A 54 -7.93 0.59 6.35
N HIS A 55 -6.76 1.24 6.42
CA HIS A 55 -6.13 1.68 7.65
C HIS A 55 -6.83 2.90 8.27
N ALA A 56 -6.86 2.95 9.61
CA ALA A 56 -7.44 4.07 10.36
C ALA A 56 -6.44 5.22 10.64
N GLY A 57 -5.14 5.03 10.46
CA GLY A 57 -4.12 6.09 10.70
C GLY A 57 -3.45 6.02 12.08
N ILE A 58 -3.51 4.89 12.79
CA ILE A 58 -3.16 4.73 14.22
C ILE A 58 -1.66 4.91 14.49
N TYR A 59 -0.78 4.41 13.61
CA TYR A 59 0.64 4.20 13.92
C TYR A 59 1.57 5.35 13.53
N TYR A 60 1.11 6.31 12.75
CA TYR A 60 1.97 7.32 12.15
C TYR A 60 2.42 8.40 13.13
N PRO A 61 3.60 8.99 12.92
CA PRO A 61 4.05 10.14 13.72
C PRO A 61 3.05 11.30 13.61
N THR A 62 2.79 11.95 14.75
CA THR A 62 1.87 13.10 14.82
C THR A 62 2.30 14.22 13.87
N GLY A 63 1.34 14.75 13.12
CA GLY A 63 1.57 15.82 12.15
C GLY A 63 2.14 15.40 10.79
N SER A 64 2.56 14.13 10.62
CA SER A 64 3.08 13.63 9.35
C SER A 64 2.03 13.66 8.22
N LEU A 65 2.49 13.69 6.97
CA LEU A 65 1.62 13.53 5.81
C LEU A 65 0.90 12.18 5.85
N LYS A 66 1.57 11.11 6.27
CA LYS A 66 0.95 9.78 6.43
C LYS A 66 -0.22 9.82 7.40
N ALA A 67 -0.09 10.49 8.55
CA ALA A 67 -1.19 10.60 9.52
C ALA A 67 -2.39 11.35 8.92
N LYS A 68 -2.15 12.53 8.33
CA LYS A 68 -3.19 13.38 7.71
C LYS A 68 -3.88 12.69 6.54
N LEU A 69 -3.08 12.16 5.61
CA LEU A 69 -3.59 11.58 4.37
C LEU A 69 -4.25 10.23 4.59
N CYS A 70 -3.81 9.42 5.57
CA CYS A 70 -4.45 8.16 5.89
C CYS A 70 -5.86 8.38 6.45
N LEU A 71 -6.04 9.33 7.37
CA LEU A 71 -7.35 9.63 7.94
C LEU A 71 -8.34 10.12 6.87
N ARG A 72 -7.92 11.10 6.06
CA ARG A 72 -8.74 11.60 4.95
C ARG A 72 -8.95 10.54 3.88
N GLY A 73 -7.91 9.79 3.53
CA GLY A 73 -7.96 8.72 2.52
C GLY A 73 -8.93 7.62 2.90
N LYS A 74 -9.00 7.23 4.18
CA LYS A 74 -9.99 6.28 4.69
C LYS A 74 -11.42 6.74 4.38
N GLN A 75 -11.74 8.01 4.65
CA GLN A 75 -13.08 8.57 4.39
C GLN A 75 -13.40 8.57 2.90
N LEU A 76 -12.47 9.05 2.07
CA LEU A 76 -12.63 9.09 0.62
C LEU A 76 -12.77 7.68 0.02
N LEU A 77 -12.00 6.71 0.53
CA LEU A 77 -12.04 5.34 0.06
C LEU A 77 -13.37 4.67 0.36
N TYR A 78 -13.91 4.78 1.58
CA TYR A 78 -15.25 4.26 1.89
C TYR A 78 -16.33 4.92 1.05
N SER A 79 -16.30 6.26 0.91
CA SER A 79 -17.27 6.97 0.06
C SER A 79 -17.17 6.54 -1.42
N HIS A 80 -15.97 6.29 -1.91
CA HIS A 80 -15.77 5.77 -3.27
C HIS A 80 -16.36 4.36 -3.41
N CYS A 81 -16.08 3.47 -2.47
CA CYS A 81 -16.58 2.10 -2.48
C CYS A 81 -18.12 2.08 -2.46
N GLU A 82 -18.73 2.87 -1.59
CA GLU A 82 -20.19 3.00 -1.50
C GLU A 82 -20.80 3.57 -2.79
N LYS A 83 -20.15 4.56 -3.40
CA LYS A 83 -20.63 5.20 -4.64
C LYS A 83 -20.54 4.31 -5.87
N PHE A 84 -19.55 3.44 -5.95
CA PHE A 84 -19.23 2.66 -7.15
C PHE A 84 -19.34 1.14 -6.94
N ASP A 85 -20.03 0.72 -5.87
CA ASP A 85 -20.32 -0.69 -5.54
C ASP A 85 -19.03 -1.56 -5.45
N ILE A 86 -17.93 -0.98 -4.94
CA ILE A 86 -16.69 -1.72 -4.72
C ILE A 86 -16.81 -2.54 -3.45
N PRO A 87 -16.52 -3.86 -3.48
CA PRO A 87 -16.64 -4.71 -2.31
C PRO A 87 -15.69 -4.29 -1.18
N PHE A 88 -16.24 -4.06 0.00
CA PHE A 88 -15.50 -3.81 1.23
C PHE A 88 -16.27 -4.30 2.46
N LYS A 89 -15.56 -4.46 3.59
CA LYS A 89 -16.19 -4.76 4.89
C LYS A 89 -15.50 -3.98 6.01
N ARG A 90 -16.28 -3.35 6.91
CA ARG A 90 -15.77 -2.75 8.15
C ARG A 90 -15.74 -3.81 9.24
N ILE A 91 -14.72 -4.68 9.20
CA ILE A 91 -14.61 -5.81 10.14
C ILE A 91 -13.89 -5.43 11.44
N GLY A 92 -13.31 -4.23 11.51
CA GLY A 92 -12.54 -3.80 12.66
C GLY A 92 -11.16 -4.46 12.77
N LYS A 93 -10.33 -3.88 13.65
CA LYS A 93 -9.00 -4.40 13.97
C LYS A 93 -8.78 -4.34 15.47
N LEU A 94 -8.29 -5.42 16.05
CA LEU A 94 -7.82 -5.49 17.41
C LEU A 94 -6.30 -5.41 17.44
N ILE A 95 -5.75 -4.43 18.17
CA ILE A 95 -4.34 -4.37 18.51
C ILE A 95 -4.22 -4.99 19.89
N VAL A 96 -3.70 -6.22 19.93
CA VAL A 96 -3.66 -7.03 21.15
C VAL A 96 -2.34 -6.83 21.91
N ALA A 97 -2.40 -6.79 23.23
CA ALA A 97 -1.25 -6.52 24.07
C ALA A 97 -1.24 -7.39 25.32
N GLU A 98 -0.05 -7.85 25.71
CA GLU A 98 0.18 -8.52 26.97
C GLU A 98 0.22 -7.50 28.15
N GLU A 99 0.20 -8.00 29.36
CA GLU A 99 0.19 -7.14 30.57
C GLU A 99 1.38 -6.17 30.62
N THR A 100 2.54 -6.61 30.16
CA THR A 100 3.77 -5.79 30.10
C THR A 100 3.73 -4.70 29.03
N GLU A 101 2.81 -4.79 28.07
CA GLU A 101 2.69 -3.89 26.91
C GLU A 101 1.58 -2.82 27.09
N ILE A 102 0.85 -2.84 28.22
CA ILE A 102 -0.30 -1.94 28.46
C ILE A 102 0.10 -0.46 28.30
N ASN A 103 1.24 -0.07 28.84
CA ASN A 103 1.70 1.33 28.75
C ASN A 103 2.01 1.73 27.29
N GLN A 104 2.56 0.82 26.50
CA GLN A 104 2.82 1.06 25.08
C GLN A 104 1.51 1.17 24.29
N LEU A 105 0.53 0.31 24.60
CA LEU A 105 -0.80 0.35 23.98
C LEU A 105 -1.53 1.66 24.32
N GLN A 106 -1.41 2.13 25.58
CA GLN A 106 -1.97 3.41 26.00
C GLN A 106 -1.30 4.59 25.27
N ALA A 107 0.02 4.58 25.15
CA ALA A 107 0.76 5.60 24.38
C ALA A 107 0.36 5.61 22.90
N LEU A 108 0.17 4.43 22.32
CA LEU A 108 -0.33 4.30 20.96
C LEU A 108 -1.73 4.91 20.79
N LYS A 109 -2.63 4.67 21.76
CA LYS A 109 -3.97 5.26 21.76
C LYS A 109 -3.92 6.79 21.79
N VAL A 110 -3.14 7.36 22.70
CA VAL A 110 -2.97 8.82 22.81
C VAL A 110 -2.45 9.41 21.51
N LYS A 111 -1.38 8.83 20.94
CA LYS A 111 -0.84 9.26 19.65
C LYS A 111 -1.87 9.18 18.52
N ALA A 112 -2.67 8.14 18.47
CA ALA A 112 -3.72 7.98 17.47
C ALA A 112 -4.81 9.05 17.63
N GLU A 113 -5.21 9.37 18.86
CA GLU A 113 -6.17 10.45 19.17
C GLU A 113 -5.65 11.82 18.75
N GLU A 114 -4.37 12.10 18.98
CA GLU A 114 -3.69 13.33 18.49
C GLU A 114 -3.71 13.43 16.95
N ASN A 115 -3.67 12.30 16.26
CA ASN A 115 -3.81 12.22 14.81
C ASN A 115 -5.27 12.31 14.30
N GLY A 116 -6.25 12.39 15.22
CA GLY A 116 -7.68 12.49 14.89
C GLY A 116 -8.39 11.13 14.74
N VAL A 117 -7.78 10.03 15.19
CA VAL A 117 -8.42 8.71 15.26
C VAL A 117 -9.16 8.60 16.59
N LEU A 118 -10.42 9.04 16.63
CA LEU A 118 -11.20 9.23 17.84
C LEU A 118 -12.11 8.05 18.23
N ASP A 119 -12.14 7.00 17.44
CA ASP A 119 -13.06 5.87 17.57
C ASP A 119 -12.43 4.63 18.22
N LEU A 120 -11.20 4.72 18.74
CA LEU A 120 -10.52 3.61 19.40
C LEU A 120 -11.17 3.27 20.73
N GLN A 121 -11.45 1.97 20.93
CA GLN A 121 -12.09 1.45 22.12
C GLN A 121 -11.15 0.53 22.88
N TRP A 122 -11.03 0.75 24.19
CA TRP A 122 -10.30 -0.16 25.06
C TRP A 122 -11.11 -1.43 25.32
N ILE A 123 -10.50 -2.58 25.13
CA ILE A 123 -11.11 -3.91 25.32
C ILE A 123 -10.33 -4.63 26.42
N ASP A 124 -11.00 -4.90 27.53
CA ASP A 124 -10.44 -5.69 28.61
C ASP A 124 -10.37 -7.19 28.26
N LYS A 125 -9.70 -7.96 29.11
CA LYS A 125 -9.48 -9.40 28.91
C LYS A 125 -10.80 -10.18 28.81
N GLN A 126 -11.81 -9.82 29.61
CA GLN A 126 -13.08 -10.52 29.62
C GLN A 126 -13.85 -10.28 28.31
N ARG A 127 -13.90 -9.03 27.88
CA ARG A 127 -14.53 -8.67 26.61
C ARG A 127 -13.79 -9.25 25.41
N LEU A 128 -12.44 -9.25 25.43
CA LEU A 128 -11.61 -9.85 24.39
C LEU A 128 -11.93 -11.35 24.23
N ALA A 129 -12.01 -12.08 25.33
CA ALA A 129 -12.35 -13.50 25.33
C ALA A 129 -13.75 -13.80 24.77
N VAL A 130 -14.68 -12.83 24.83
CA VAL A 130 -16.03 -12.97 24.25
C VAL A 130 -16.02 -12.70 22.74
N ILE A 131 -15.34 -11.63 22.28
CA ILE A 131 -15.39 -11.22 20.87
C ILE A 131 -14.41 -11.99 20.00
N GLU A 132 -13.25 -12.44 20.54
CA GLU A 132 -12.23 -13.24 19.85
C GLU A 132 -11.72 -14.35 20.77
N PRO A 133 -12.50 -15.43 20.98
CA PRO A 133 -12.15 -16.49 21.95
C PRO A 133 -10.83 -17.21 21.66
N ALA A 134 -10.38 -17.18 20.39
CA ALA A 134 -9.13 -17.82 19.97
C ALA A 134 -7.90 -16.94 20.27
N VAL A 135 -8.07 -15.67 20.57
CA VAL A 135 -6.98 -14.75 20.91
C VAL A 135 -6.60 -14.91 22.38
N LYS A 136 -5.34 -15.15 22.65
CA LYS A 136 -4.76 -15.12 23.99
C LYS A 136 -3.96 -13.85 24.16
N SER A 137 -4.51 -12.91 24.90
CA SER A 137 -3.83 -11.66 25.27
C SER A 137 -4.49 -11.04 26.50
N HIS A 138 -3.84 -10.03 27.11
CA HIS A 138 -4.33 -9.38 28.33
C HIS A 138 -5.37 -8.30 28.04
N THR A 139 -5.21 -7.55 26.97
CA THR A 139 -6.09 -6.43 26.58
C THR A 139 -5.95 -6.16 25.10
N ALA A 140 -6.80 -5.28 24.55
CA ALA A 140 -6.70 -4.82 23.18
C ALA A 140 -7.22 -3.39 23.00
N LEU A 141 -6.83 -2.75 21.89
CA LEU A 141 -7.52 -1.61 21.30
C LEU A 141 -8.30 -2.06 20.07
N LEU A 142 -9.60 -1.86 20.07
CA LEU A 142 -10.45 -2.05 18.91
C LEU A 142 -10.49 -0.76 18.09
N SER A 143 -10.16 -0.88 16.80
CA SER A 143 -10.38 0.14 15.77
C SER A 143 -11.56 -0.26 14.89
N PRO A 144 -12.78 0.19 15.18
CA PRO A 144 -13.98 -0.24 14.47
C PRO A 144 -14.04 0.26 13.02
N SER A 145 -13.39 1.40 12.72
CA SER A 145 -13.34 1.96 11.36
C SER A 145 -12.28 1.37 10.45
N THR A 146 -11.45 0.45 10.95
CA THR A 146 -10.56 -0.34 10.09
C THR A 146 -11.40 -1.36 9.31
N GLY A 147 -11.08 -1.55 8.03
CA GLY A 147 -11.79 -2.48 7.17
C GLY A 147 -10.89 -3.20 6.19
N ILE A 148 -11.51 -3.94 5.30
CA ILE A 148 -10.88 -4.63 4.18
C ILE A 148 -11.62 -4.28 2.88
N ILE A 149 -10.91 -4.35 1.76
CA ILE A 149 -11.39 -3.94 0.44
C ILE A 149 -10.92 -4.94 -0.63
N ASP A 150 -11.68 -5.05 -1.72
CA ASP A 150 -11.15 -5.57 -2.98
C ASP A 150 -10.34 -4.47 -3.66
N SER A 151 -9.02 -4.53 -3.49
CA SER A 151 -8.09 -3.53 -4.02
C SER A 151 -8.03 -3.55 -5.55
N HIS A 152 -8.27 -4.71 -6.19
CA HIS A 152 -8.29 -4.84 -7.64
C HIS A 152 -9.53 -4.14 -8.21
N SER A 153 -10.72 -4.43 -7.69
CA SER A 153 -11.96 -3.76 -8.11
C SER A 153 -11.91 -2.25 -7.88
N TYR A 154 -11.25 -1.79 -6.79
CA TYR A 154 -11.01 -0.37 -6.54
C TYR A 154 -10.16 0.27 -7.65
N MET A 155 -9.02 -0.33 -7.99
CA MET A 155 -8.14 0.17 -9.05
C MET A 155 -8.82 0.14 -10.41
N GLN A 156 -9.57 -0.93 -10.72
CA GLN A 156 -10.34 -1.04 -11.95
C GLN A 156 -11.40 0.07 -12.06
N SER A 157 -12.09 0.39 -10.96
CA SER A 157 -13.04 1.50 -10.91
C SER A 157 -12.37 2.85 -11.18
N LEU A 158 -11.18 3.10 -10.61
CA LEU A 158 -10.42 4.32 -10.86
C LEU A 158 -10.03 4.45 -12.33
N LEU A 159 -9.52 3.37 -12.93
CA LEU A 159 -9.15 3.34 -14.35
C LEU A 159 -10.37 3.61 -15.23
N HIS A 160 -11.46 2.87 -15.03
CA HIS A 160 -12.67 3.03 -15.81
C HIS A 160 -13.23 4.46 -15.77
N GLN A 161 -13.21 5.10 -14.58
CA GLN A 161 -13.65 6.50 -14.47
C GLN A 161 -12.70 7.47 -15.17
N ALA A 162 -11.40 7.22 -15.12
CA ALA A 162 -10.41 8.04 -15.80
C ALA A 162 -10.58 7.95 -17.32
N GLU A 163 -10.72 6.73 -17.87
CA GLU A 163 -10.96 6.49 -19.32
C GLU A 163 -12.27 7.10 -19.79
N ASN A 164 -13.36 6.96 -19.03
CA ASN A 164 -14.64 7.60 -19.33
C ASN A 164 -14.57 9.14 -19.34
N SER A 165 -13.56 9.71 -18.68
CA SER A 165 -13.28 11.14 -18.66
C SER A 165 -12.17 11.55 -19.65
N GLY A 166 -11.79 10.66 -20.61
CA GLY A 166 -10.89 10.95 -21.71
C GLY A 166 -9.40 10.67 -21.44
N VAL A 167 -9.03 10.06 -20.31
CA VAL A 167 -7.66 9.60 -20.09
C VAL A 167 -7.35 8.45 -21.03
N GLN A 168 -6.20 8.53 -21.71
CA GLN A 168 -5.70 7.45 -22.55
C GLN A 168 -4.80 6.53 -21.70
N PHE A 169 -5.16 5.26 -21.56
CA PHE A 169 -4.36 4.27 -20.86
C PHE A 169 -3.56 3.43 -21.84
N SER A 170 -2.24 3.35 -21.65
CA SER A 170 -1.33 2.53 -22.46
C SER A 170 -0.56 1.55 -21.59
N PRO A 171 -1.03 0.31 -21.44
CA PRO A 171 -0.27 -0.78 -20.82
C PRO A 171 0.86 -1.25 -21.74
N ARG A 172 1.79 -2.05 -21.21
CA ARG A 172 2.99 -2.56 -21.89
C ARG A 172 3.89 -1.47 -22.46
N THR A 173 3.82 -0.26 -21.90
CA THR A 173 4.58 0.91 -22.34
C THR A 173 5.55 1.33 -21.27
N LYS A 174 6.82 0.97 -21.47
CA LYS A 174 7.92 1.26 -20.55
C LYS A 174 8.63 2.55 -20.94
N VAL A 175 8.66 3.53 -20.06
CA VAL A 175 9.49 4.73 -20.25
C VAL A 175 10.96 4.36 -20.03
N VAL A 176 11.80 4.71 -21.00
CA VAL A 176 13.24 4.37 -20.99
C VAL A 176 14.14 5.59 -20.81
N SER A 177 13.72 6.77 -21.24
CA SER A 177 14.42 8.04 -20.97
C SER A 177 13.49 9.24 -21.07
N LEU A 178 13.93 10.35 -20.50
CA LEU A 178 13.22 11.62 -20.41
C LEU A 178 14.17 12.76 -20.73
N ASP A 179 13.90 13.51 -21.79
CA ASP A 179 14.67 14.70 -22.16
C ASP A 179 13.88 15.95 -21.76
N PRO A 180 14.40 16.78 -20.83
CA PRO A 180 13.73 18.02 -20.47
C PRO A 180 13.73 19.01 -21.63
N LEU A 181 12.61 19.72 -21.79
CA LEU A 181 12.44 20.84 -22.70
C LEU A 181 12.37 22.15 -21.89
N THR A 182 12.39 23.28 -22.56
CA THR A 182 12.12 24.58 -21.93
C THR A 182 10.75 24.59 -21.22
N GLN A 183 9.77 23.87 -21.78
CA GLN A 183 8.46 23.64 -21.17
C GLN A 183 8.04 22.19 -21.40
N GLY A 184 8.21 21.34 -20.37
CA GLY A 184 7.82 19.93 -20.40
C GLY A 184 8.97 18.99 -20.74
N PHE A 185 8.63 17.86 -21.35
CA PHE A 185 9.53 16.73 -21.59
C PHE A 185 9.30 16.09 -22.93
N VAL A 186 10.35 15.54 -23.54
CA VAL A 186 10.25 14.48 -24.51
C VAL A 186 10.33 13.16 -23.77
N VAL A 187 9.34 12.31 -23.96
CA VAL A 187 9.28 10.97 -23.37
C VAL A 187 9.67 9.95 -24.42
N HIS A 188 10.64 9.10 -24.11
CA HIS A 188 11.01 7.95 -24.91
C HIS A 188 10.49 6.69 -24.24
N ALA A 189 9.73 5.90 -24.96
CA ALA A 189 9.11 4.68 -24.46
C ALA A 189 9.33 3.50 -25.40
N GLU A 190 9.29 2.31 -24.84
CA GLU A 190 9.24 1.04 -25.54
C GLU A 190 7.88 0.39 -25.32
N ILE A 191 7.19 0.06 -26.39
CA ILE A 191 5.93 -0.69 -26.36
C ILE A 191 6.27 -2.18 -26.53
N ASP A 192 5.63 -3.04 -25.71
CA ASP A 192 5.87 -4.50 -25.71
C ASP A 192 7.36 -4.88 -25.52
N ALA A 193 8.07 -4.18 -24.64
CA ALA A 193 9.51 -4.31 -24.41
C ALA A 193 10.01 -5.76 -24.20
N ALA A 194 9.14 -6.68 -23.79
CA ALA A 194 9.46 -8.08 -23.53
C ALA A 194 9.48 -8.96 -24.81
N ASN A 195 8.77 -8.59 -25.87
CA ASN A 195 8.55 -9.48 -27.03
C ASN A 195 9.21 -8.95 -28.32
N ASN A 196 8.87 -7.74 -28.72
CA ASN A 196 9.40 -7.07 -29.91
C ASN A 196 9.23 -5.57 -29.73
N PRO A 197 10.18 -4.90 -29.05
CA PRO A 197 10.00 -3.52 -28.63
C PRO A 197 9.86 -2.58 -29.82
N GLU A 198 8.77 -1.84 -29.84
CA GLU A 198 8.57 -0.71 -30.73
C GLU A 198 8.91 0.57 -29.97
N THR A 199 9.76 1.41 -30.55
CA THR A 199 10.07 2.70 -29.94
C THR A 199 8.97 3.71 -30.19
N TYR A 200 8.53 4.39 -29.16
CA TYR A 200 7.54 5.46 -29.24
C TYR A 200 8.08 6.73 -28.57
N ARG A 201 7.90 7.86 -29.21
CA ARG A 201 8.40 9.15 -28.76
C ARG A 201 7.30 10.21 -28.84
N PHE A 202 7.09 10.94 -27.76
CA PHE A 202 6.09 12.00 -27.70
C PHE A 202 6.54 13.14 -26.76
N GLU A 203 5.82 14.26 -26.79
CA GLU A 203 6.02 15.41 -25.88
C GLU A 203 4.93 15.44 -24.82
N CYS A 204 5.26 15.86 -23.60
CA CYS A 204 4.26 16.24 -22.60
C CYS A 204 4.68 17.54 -21.88
N ARG A 205 3.67 18.34 -21.46
CA ARG A 205 3.90 19.59 -20.73
C ARG A 205 4.17 19.34 -19.25
N CYS A 206 3.49 18.38 -18.66
CA CYS A 206 3.64 17.98 -17.26
C CYS A 206 3.86 16.46 -17.18
N LEU A 207 4.82 16.04 -16.38
CA LEU A 207 5.13 14.64 -16.13
C LEU A 207 4.89 14.33 -14.66
N ILE A 208 4.13 13.27 -14.38
CA ILE A 208 3.87 12.77 -13.01
C ILE A 208 4.48 11.39 -12.87
N ASN A 209 5.51 11.29 -12.04
CA ASN A 209 6.18 10.03 -11.74
C ASN A 209 5.48 9.33 -10.56
N SER A 210 4.68 8.31 -10.85
CA SER A 210 4.04 7.41 -9.89
C SER A 210 4.47 5.95 -10.05
N ALA A 211 5.70 5.73 -10.54
CA ALA A 211 6.26 4.43 -10.92
C ALA A 211 6.63 3.52 -9.73
N GLY A 212 6.20 3.82 -8.51
CA GLY A 212 6.34 2.95 -7.34
C GLY A 212 7.79 2.54 -7.06
N LEU A 213 8.10 1.24 -7.17
CA LEU A 213 9.45 0.70 -6.97
C LEU A 213 10.49 1.20 -8.00
N TYR A 214 10.05 1.78 -9.09
CA TYR A 214 10.92 2.29 -10.16
C TYR A 214 10.97 3.83 -10.21
N ALA A 215 10.31 4.52 -9.26
CA ALA A 215 10.18 5.97 -9.29
C ALA A 215 11.53 6.70 -9.21
N GLN A 216 12.45 6.23 -8.35
CA GLN A 216 13.77 6.83 -8.20
C GLN A 216 14.67 6.60 -9.42
N SER A 217 14.65 5.38 -9.97
CA SER A 217 15.41 5.07 -11.19
C SER A 217 14.92 5.87 -12.40
N LEU A 218 13.61 6.08 -12.49
CA LEU A 218 13.03 6.94 -13.54
C LEU A 218 13.42 8.40 -13.33
N ALA A 219 13.36 8.93 -12.11
CA ALA A 219 13.78 10.28 -11.79
C ALA A 219 15.26 10.53 -12.14
N ALA A 220 16.12 9.51 -11.91
CA ALA A 220 17.55 9.58 -12.24
C ALA A 220 17.83 9.62 -13.76
N GLN A 221 16.87 9.22 -14.58
CA GLN A 221 16.99 9.26 -16.05
C GLN A 221 16.59 10.62 -16.66
N ILE A 222 16.08 11.54 -15.84
CA ILE A 222 15.76 12.89 -16.33
C ILE A 222 17.09 13.63 -16.57
N GLY A 223 17.33 13.98 -17.82
CA GLY A 223 18.52 14.78 -18.20
C GLY A 223 18.52 16.13 -17.51
N GLY A 224 19.72 16.68 -17.25
CA GLY A 224 19.87 18.05 -16.72
C GLY A 224 19.79 18.20 -15.21
N ASN A 225 19.73 17.12 -14.44
CA ASN A 225 19.84 17.11 -12.96
C ASN A 225 18.87 18.10 -12.26
N THR A 226 17.59 18.02 -12.59
CA THR A 226 16.55 18.95 -12.14
C THR A 226 16.10 18.76 -10.68
N PHE A 227 16.51 17.68 -10.00
CA PHE A 227 16.17 17.42 -8.61
C PHE A 227 17.37 17.66 -7.68
N ASN A 228 17.15 18.40 -6.60
CA ASN A 228 18.15 18.66 -5.58
C ASN A 228 18.66 17.37 -4.90
N SER A 229 17.80 16.37 -4.76
CA SER A 229 18.16 15.02 -4.34
C SER A 229 17.07 14.03 -4.73
N ILE A 230 17.47 12.88 -5.26
CA ILE A 230 16.58 11.74 -5.42
C ILE A 230 16.76 10.85 -4.18
N PRO A 231 15.72 10.61 -3.36
CA PRO A 231 15.87 9.77 -2.18
C PRO A 231 16.22 8.33 -2.56
N GLU A 232 17.07 7.69 -1.78
CA GLU A 232 17.42 6.29 -2.00
C GLU A 232 16.23 5.37 -1.79
N LEU A 233 16.11 4.33 -2.64
CA LEU A 233 15.12 3.29 -2.48
C LEU A 233 15.67 2.14 -1.63
N HIS A 234 14.95 1.79 -0.57
CA HIS A 234 15.21 0.62 0.26
C HIS A 234 14.05 -0.37 0.14
N PRO A 235 14.09 -1.32 -0.80
CA PRO A 235 13.00 -2.27 -0.99
C PRO A 235 12.83 -3.14 0.25
N CYS A 236 11.62 -3.14 0.83
CA CYS A 236 11.30 -3.92 2.01
C CYS A 236 10.21 -4.94 1.68
N LYS A 237 10.64 -6.18 1.51
CA LYS A 237 9.78 -7.32 1.20
C LYS A 237 8.99 -7.76 2.42
N GLY A 238 7.77 -8.22 2.20
CA GLY A 238 6.93 -8.86 3.18
C GLY A 238 6.29 -10.11 2.60
N ASP A 239 6.53 -11.25 3.24
CA ASP A 239 5.95 -12.53 2.85
C ASP A 239 4.65 -12.77 3.60
N TYR A 240 3.68 -13.42 2.93
CA TYR A 240 2.39 -13.80 3.48
C TYR A 240 2.19 -15.31 3.38
N PHE A 241 1.58 -15.87 4.43
CA PHE A 241 1.17 -17.26 4.48
C PHE A 241 -0.34 -17.37 4.61
N SER A 242 -0.97 -18.18 3.77
CA SER A 242 -2.36 -18.57 3.93
C SER A 242 -2.51 -19.63 5.00
N TYR A 243 -3.64 -19.64 5.71
CA TYR A 243 -3.95 -20.65 6.71
C TYR A 243 -5.06 -21.58 6.20
N THR A 244 -4.74 -22.85 6.02
CA THR A 244 -5.68 -23.87 5.52
C THR A 244 -6.57 -24.45 6.61
N GLY A 245 -6.39 -24.04 7.87
CA GLY A 245 -7.28 -24.37 8.97
C GLY A 245 -8.57 -23.54 8.95
N ARG A 246 -9.50 -23.88 9.84
CA ARG A 246 -10.70 -23.07 10.04
C ARG A 246 -10.30 -21.69 10.58
N ASN A 247 -10.79 -20.63 9.95
CA ASN A 247 -10.60 -19.28 10.46
C ASN A 247 -11.34 -19.10 11.81
N PRO A 248 -10.64 -18.74 12.91
CA PRO A 248 -11.26 -18.52 14.20
C PRO A 248 -11.60 -17.06 14.47
N PHE A 249 -11.22 -16.11 13.59
CA PHE A 249 -11.30 -14.67 13.82
C PHE A 249 -12.45 -14.02 13.08
N SER A 250 -13.00 -12.99 13.69
CA SER A 250 -13.98 -12.07 13.10
C SER A 250 -13.41 -10.68 12.83
N HIS A 251 -12.29 -10.34 13.45
CA HIS A 251 -11.55 -9.07 13.28
C HIS A 251 -10.14 -9.33 12.74
N LEU A 252 -9.48 -8.28 12.27
CA LEU A 252 -8.03 -8.31 12.03
C LEU A 252 -7.31 -8.31 13.38
N ILE A 253 -6.32 -9.19 13.57
CA ILE A 253 -5.58 -9.30 14.83
C ILE A 253 -4.14 -8.85 14.60
N TYR A 254 -3.73 -7.79 15.28
CA TYR A 254 -2.40 -7.22 15.21
C TYR A 254 -1.75 -7.29 16.60
N PRO A 255 -0.62 -7.97 16.77
CA PRO A 255 0.13 -7.89 18.01
C PRO A 255 0.68 -6.48 18.23
N MET A 256 0.98 -6.14 19.50
CA MET A 256 1.76 -4.94 19.76
C MET A 256 3.09 -5.01 19.02
N GLN A 257 3.49 -3.89 18.46
CA GLN A 257 4.77 -3.78 17.77
C GLN A 257 5.91 -3.69 18.80
N GLU A 258 6.92 -4.53 18.65
CA GLU A 258 8.16 -4.37 19.43
C GLU A 258 8.83 -3.03 19.10
N ALA A 259 9.44 -2.41 20.11
CA ALA A 259 10.19 -1.18 19.91
C ALA A 259 11.29 -1.40 18.85
N ASN A 260 11.34 -0.54 17.84
CA ASN A 260 12.29 -0.59 16.71
C ASN A 260 12.11 -1.74 15.71
N ALA A 261 11.00 -2.49 15.77
CA ALA A 261 10.73 -3.49 14.75
C ALA A 261 10.48 -2.84 13.37
N PRO A 262 10.99 -3.41 12.27
CA PRO A 262 10.86 -2.82 10.93
C PRO A 262 9.44 -2.90 10.35
N GLY A 263 8.49 -3.54 11.05
CA GLY A 263 7.11 -3.76 10.64
C GLY A 263 6.16 -3.87 11.83
N LEU A 264 4.89 -4.14 11.58
CA LEU A 264 3.83 -4.24 12.60
C LEU A 264 3.72 -5.64 13.24
N GLY A 265 4.73 -6.48 13.14
CA GLY A 265 4.66 -7.88 13.53
C GLY A 265 3.89 -8.74 12.52
N ILE A 266 3.88 -10.05 12.72
CA ILE A 266 3.09 -10.97 11.90
C ILE A 266 1.65 -10.94 12.39
N HIS A 267 0.76 -10.32 11.63
CA HIS A 267 -0.64 -10.14 11.99
C HIS A 267 -1.57 -11.06 11.20
N ALA A 268 -2.77 -11.27 11.72
CA ALA A 268 -3.83 -12.01 11.06
C ALA A 268 -4.70 -11.04 10.25
N THR A 269 -4.88 -11.32 8.97
CA THR A 269 -5.77 -10.59 8.07
C THR A 269 -6.81 -11.52 7.46
N LEU A 270 -7.99 -10.98 7.20
CA LEU A 270 -9.07 -11.67 6.53
C LEU A 270 -9.33 -11.02 5.18
N ASP A 271 -9.59 -11.82 4.16
CA ASP A 271 -10.14 -11.30 2.91
C ASP A 271 -11.68 -11.23 2.97
N LEU A 272 -12.29 -10.74 1.89
CA LEU A 272 -13.75 -10.60 1.80
C LEU A 272 -14.51 -11.93 1.87
N SER A 273 -13.84 -13.04 1.61
CA SER A 273 -14.36 -14.41 1.75
C SER A 273 -14.07 -15.01 3.12
N ALA A 274 -13.54 -14.22 4.06
CA ALA A 274 -13.11 -14.64 5.39
C ALA A 274 -11.98 -15.69 5.40
N GLN A 275 -11.17 -15.77 4.35
CA GLN A 275 -9.96 -16.57 4.35
C GLN A 275 -8.88 -15.88 5.19
N LEU A 276 -8.23 -16.66 6.04
CA LEU A 276 -7.21 -16.18 6.96
C LEU A 276 -5.84 -16.22 6.32
N ARG A 277 -5.12 -15.11 6.42
CA ARG A 277 -3.70 -14.96 6.05
C ARG A 277 -2.93 -14.37 7.21
N PHE A 278 -1.68 -14.76 7.32
CA PHE A 278 -0.74 -14.20 8.29
C PHE A 278 0.40 -13.48 7.57
N GLY A 279 0.83 -12.37 8.15
CA GLY A 279 1.87 -11.53 7.57
C GLY A 279 1.41 -10.09 7.33
N PRO A 280 2.29 -9.29 6.72
CA PRO A 280 3.62 -9.70 6.24
C PRO A 280 4.67 -9.68 7.35
N ASP A 281 5.77 -10.41 7.12
CA ASP A 281 7.03 -10.10 7.78
C ASP A 281 7.70 -8.86 7.17
N SER A 282 8.94 -8.58 7.52
CA SER A 282 9.70 -7.45 6.98
C SER A 282 11.16 -7.83 6.78
N SER A 283 11.60 -7.84 5.53
CA SER A 283 12.99 -8.12 5.14
C SER A 283 13.45 -7.12 4.09
N PHE A 284 14.54 -6.39 4.32
CA PHE A 284 15.15 -5.57 3.29
C PHE A 284 15.82 -6.45 2.25
N VAL A 285 15.67 -6.12 0.98
CA VAL A 285 16.18 -6.90 -0.16
C VAL A 285 16.87 -5.95 -1.16
N ASN A 286 17.87 -6.49 -1.87
CA ASN A 286 18.57 -5.73 -2.90
C ASN A 286 17.92 -5.90 -4.28
N GLU A 287 17.12 -6.95 -4.46
CA GLU A 287 16.48 -7.26 -5.73
C GLU A 287 14.95 -7.35 -5.57
N ILE A 288 14.23 -6.92 -6.60
CA ILE A 288 12.78 -7.02 -6.66
C ILE A 288 12.42 -8.45 -7.09
N THR A 289 12.23 -9.34 -6.10
CA THR A 289 11.79 -10.72 -6.32
C THR A 289 10.62 -11.06 -5.40
N TYR A 290 9.63 -11.76 -5.95
CA TYR A 290 8.40 -12.14 -5.24
C TYR A 290 8.40 -13.62 -4.80
N ALA A 291 9.51 -14.34 -4.97
CA ALA A 291 9.64 -15.71 -4.47
C ALA A 291 9.55 -15.74 -2.93
N ILE A 292 8.83 -16.70 -2.37
CA ILE A 292 8.62 -16.84 -0.92
C ILE A 292 9.49 -17.99 -0.43
N ASP A 293 10.16 -17.76 0.70
CA ASP A 293 10.86 -18.82 1.41
C ASP A 293 9.89 -19.59 2.32
N ALA A 294 9.55 -20.82 1.90
CA ALA A 294 8.64 -21.67 2.65
C ALA A 294 9.17 -22.05 4.05
N SER A 295 10.48 -22.02 4.29
CA SER A 295 11.09 -22.32 5.59
C SER A 295 10.68 -21.32 6.67
N LYS A 296 10.29 -20.10 6.30
CA LYS A 296 9.78 -19.07 7.23
C LYS A 296 8.49 -19.48 7.96
N ALA A 297 7.77 -20.51 7.50
CA ALA A 297 6.55 -21.00 8.17
C ALA A 297 6.78 -21.32 9.65
N GLU A 298 7.98 -21.77 10.04
CA GLU A 298 8.33 -22.04 11.44
C GLU A 298 8.36 -20.75 12.27
N VAL A 299 9.06 -19.72 11.78
CA VAL A 299 9.13 -18.41 12.44
C VAL A 299 7.75 -17.76 12.52
N PHE A 300 6.96 -17.86 11.44
CA PHE A 300 5.58 -17.40 11.43
C PHE A 300 4.74 -18.10 12.51
N ALA A 301 4.82 -19.42 12.61
CA ALA A 301 4.07 -20.18 13.62
C ALA A 301 4.45 -19.76 15.05
N GLN A 302 5.73 -19.52 15.32
CA GLN A 302 6.21 -19.06 16.62
C GLN A 302 5.66 -17.67 16.97
N GLU A 303 5.74 -16.71 16.05
CA GLU A 303 5.24 -15.35 16.27
C GLU A 303 3.70 -15.31 16.43
N ILE A 304 2.98 -16.02 15.57
CA ILE A 304 1.52 -16.15 15.64
C ILE A 304 1.11 -16.82 16.95
N GLY A 305 1.86 -17.84 17.39
CA GLY A 305 1.61 -18.57 18.63
C GLY A 305 1.55 -17.71 19.89
N LYS A 306 2.20 -16.52 19.87
CA LYS A 306 2.17 -15.55 20.99
C LYS A 306 0.74 -15.08 21.26
N TYR A 307 -0.07 -14.84 20.23
CA TYR A 307 -1.46 -14.36 20.39
C TYR A 307 -2.53 -15.38 19.94
N PHE A 308 -2.15 -16.40 19.17
CA PHE A 308 -3.03 -17.49 18.74
C PHE A 308 -2.38 -18.85 19.00
N PRO A 309 -2.48 -19.40 20.22
CA PRO A 309 -1.85 -20.68 20.58
C PRO A 309 -2.39 -21.89 19.79
N GLY A 310 -3.57 -21.76 19.16
CA GLY A 310 -4.16 -22.80 18.31
C GLY A 310 -3.56 -22.88 16.90
N ILE A 311 -2.51 -22.11 16.60
CA ILE A 311 -1.83 -22.19 15.30
C ILE A 311 -1.23 -23.56 15.04
N CYS A 312 -1.40 -24.07 13.84
CA CYS A 312 -0.77 -25.30 13.37
C CYS A 312 0.17 -24.94 12.22
N ARG A 313 1.47 -25.15 12.42
CA ARG A 313 2.52 -24.79 11.45
C ARG A 313 2.27 -25.45 10.09
N ASP A 314 1.83 -26.71 10.05
CA ASP A 314 1.61 -27.46 8.81
C ASP A 314 0.41 -26.96 7.99
N LYS A 315 -0.41 -26.09 8.57
CA LYS A 315 -1.50 -25.40 7.88
C LYS A 315 -1.11 -24.03 7.33
N LEU A 316 0.13 -23.59 7.54
CA LEU A 316 0.69 -22.38 6.96
C LEU A 316 1.33 -22.70 5.61
N LEU A 317 0.76 -22.18 4.53
CA LEU A 317 1.26 -22.35 3.17
C LEU A 317 1.71 -21.00 2.61
N PRO A 318 2.85 -20.92 1.91
CA PRO A 318 3.26 -19.72 1.20
C PRO A 318 2.14 -19.21 0.29
N ALA A 319 1.80 -17.92 0.37
CA ALA A 319 0.74 -17.32 -0.42
C ALA A 319 1.29 -16.37 -1.48
N TYR A 320 1.71 -15.20 -1.07
CA TYR A 320 2.33 -14.20 -1.94
C TYR A 320 3.28 -13.30 -1.13
N SER A 321 4.09 -12.52 -1.82
CA SER A 321 4.90 -11.47 -1.21
C SER A 321 4.62 -10.12 -1.86
N GLY A 322 4.84 -9.05 -1.10
CA GLY A 322 4.82 -7.68 -1.57
C GLY A 322 6.12 -6.97 -1.25
N ILE A 323 6.45 -5.90 -1.98
CA ILE A 323 7.63 -5.09 -1.72
C ILE A 323 7.20 -3.64 -1.49
N ARG A 324 7.60 -3.09 -0.36
CA ARG A 324 7.32 -1.70 0.02
C ARG A 324 8.51 -0.82 -0.40
N PRO A 325 8.29 0.27 -1.16
CA PRO A 325 9.32 1.25 -1.49
C PRO A 325 9.59 2.14 -0.26
N LYS A 326 10.51 1.73 0.61
CA LYS A 326 10.92 2.56 1.75
C LYS A 326 12.02 3.55 1.34
N LEU A 327 12.04 4.71 1.99
CA LEU A 327 13.04 5.77 1.81
C LEU A 327 14.13 5.76 2.90
N THR A 328 14.06 4.79 3.81
CA THR A 328 15.01 4.62 4.92
C THR A 328 15.37 3.17 5.09
N GLY A 329 16.61 2.90 5.45
CA GLY A 329 17.14 1.56 5.69
C GLY A 329 16.66 0.92 7.00
N PRO A 330 17.16 -0.29 7.34
CA PRO A 330 16.66 -1.10 8.45
C PRO A 330 16.75 -0.41 9.82
N ASP A 331 17.83 0.32 10.08
CA ASP A 331 18.12 0.91 11.39
C ASP A 331 17.74 2.40 11.49
N GLN A 332 16.91 2.87 10.57
CA GLN A 332 16.48 4.26 10.50
C GLN A 332 14.98 4.40 10.81
N PRO A 333 14.55 5.52 11.40
CA PRO A 333 13.14 5.82 11.56
C PRO A 333 12.41 5.81 10.22
N ALA A 334 11.17 5.35 10.23
CA ALA A 334 10.35 5.32 9.01
C ALA A 334 10.16 6.75 8.45
N ALA A 335 10.53 6.96 7.21
CA ALA A 335 10.30 8.23 6.52
C ALA A 335 8.81 8.48 6.26
N ASP A 336 8.46 9.75 6.12
CA ASP A 336 7.14 10.18 5.64
C ASP A 336 7.04 10.06 4.11
N PHE A 337 5.91 10.43 3.53
CA PHE A 337 5.77 10.57 2.08
C PHE A 337 6.68 11.69 1.56
N SER A 338 7.37 11.42 0.46
CA SER A 338 8.15 12.41 -0.28
C SER A 338 7.40 12.75 -1.57
N ILE A 339 6.94 13.98 -1.68
CA ILE A 339 6.31 14.53 -2.88
C ILE A 339 7.18 15.71 -3.29
N GLN A 340 7.76 15.64 -4.48
CA GLN A 340 8.69 16.65 -5.00
C GLN A 340 8.18 17.18 -6.33
N ASP A 341 8.39 18.45 -6.58
CA ASP A 341 8.20 19.08 -7.88
C ASP A 341 9.52 19.70 -8.37
N SER A 342 9.55 20.09 -9.63
CA SER A 342 10.72 20.68 -10.29
C SER A 342 10.66 22.21 -10.33
N SER A 343 9.71 22.85 -9.64
CA SER A 343 9.53 24.30 -9.61
C SER A 343 10.44 25.00 -8.59
#